data_fdb3752e62f9c0e7ec0e66d15f9a7339
#
_entry.id   fdb3752e62f9c0e7ec0e66d15f9a7339
#
_cell.length_a   1.000
_cell.length_b   1.000
_cell.length_c   1.000
_cell.angle_alpha   90.00
_cell.angle_beta   90.00
_cell.angle_gamma   90.00
#
_symmetry.space_group_name_H-M   'P 1'
#
loop_
_entity.id
_entity.type
_entity.pdbx_description
1 polymer ?
#
loop_
_entity_poly.entity_id
_entity_poly.type
_entity_poly.pdbx_seq_one_letter_code
_entity_poly.pdbx_strand_id
1 'polypeptide(L)' 'MTTFEVHHSTVAVALADYQRRHGTPPPSALATGAAVTELQAAGIAATQATGGVMPGEVWLEIAAVN' A
#
# COMPACT_ATOMS: atom_id res chain seq x y z
N MET A 1 -4.76 -10.85 12.49
CA MET A 1 -3.45 -10.18 12.41
C MET A 1 -3.29 -9.53 11.04
N THR A 2 -2.89 -8.28 11.02
CA THR A 2 -2.72 -7.55 9.77
C THR A 2 -1.31 -7.80 9.21
N THR A 3 -1.23 -8.17 7.96
CA THR A 3 0.03 -8.40 7.27
C THR A 3 0.16 -7.40 6.14
N PHE A 4 1.34 -6.80 6.02
CA PHE A 4 1.65 -5.87 4.93
C PHE A 4 2.76 -6.43 4.06
N GLU A 5 2.68 -6.15 2.77
CA GLU A 5 3.83 -6.33 1.88
C GLU A 5 4.46 -4.97 1.62
N VAL A 6 5.78 -4.94 1.59
CA VAL A 6 6.55 -3.70 1.44
C VAL A 6 7.03 -3.59 0.00
N HIS A 7 6.74 -2.48 -0.63
CA HIS A 7 7.17 -2.17 -1.99
C HIS A 7 8.14 -1.00 -1.98
N HIS A 8 9.23 -1.12 -2.71
CA HIS A 8 10.22 -0.04 -2.89
C HIS A 8 10.09 0.55 -4.29
N SER A 9 8.86 0.87 -4.68
CA SER A 9 8.55 1.35 -6.02
C SER A 9 7.56 2.49 -5.94
N THR A 10 7.19 3.04 -7.10
CA THR A 10 6.14 4.05 -7.14
C THR A 10 4.81 3.43 -6.73
N VAL A 11 3.87 4.28 -6.30
CA VAL A 11 2.53 3.82 -5.93
C VAL A 11 1.87 3.09 -7.09
N ALA A 12 1.98 3.63 -8.32
CA ALA A 12 1.36 3.01 -9.49
C ALA A 12 1.90 1.59 -9.74
N VAL A 13 3.21 1.41 -9.65
CA VAL A 13 3.84 0.10 -9.84
C VAL A 13 3.45 -0.86 -8.72
N ALA A 14 3.46 -0.38 -7.48
CA ALA A 14 3.09 -1.19 -6.33
C ALA A 14 1.66 -1.70 -6.43
N LEU A 15 0.72 -0.83 -6.79
CA LEU A 15 -0.69 -1.20 -6.92
C LEU A 15 -0.91 -2.16 -8.09
N ALA A 16 -0.24 -1.93 -9.22
CA ALA A 16 -0.37 -2.81 -10.37
C ALA A 16 0.16 -4.22 -10.05
N ASP A 17 1.29 -4.31 -9.36
CA ASP A 17 1.87 -5.58 -8.97
C ASP A 17 0.97 -6.31 -7.97
N TYR A 18 0.45 -5.58 -6.99
CA TYR A 18 -0.48 -6.15 -6.00
C TYR A 18 -1.73 -6.71 -6.70
N GLN A 19 -2.36 -5.91 -7.56
CA GLN A 19 -3.57 -6.30 -8.28
C GLN A 19 -3.31 -7.55 -9.12
N ARG A 20 -2.16 -7.62 -9.79
CA ARG A 20 -1.80 -8.77 -10.63
C ARG A 20 -1.69 -10.05 -9.81
N ARG A 21 -1.11 -9.97 -8.61
CA ARG A 21 -0.87 -11.15 -7.78
C ARG A 21 -2.07 -11.55 -6.93
N HIS A 22 -2.85 -10.58 -6.48
CA HIS A 22 -3.97 -10.85 -5.56
C HIS A 22 -5.35 -10.75 -6.20
N GLY A 23 -5.45 -10.15 -7.39
CA GLY A 23 -6.72 -10.01 -8.12
C GLY A 23 -7.65 -8.93 -7.59
N THR A 24 -7.29 -8.27 -6.50
CA THR A 24 -8.09 -7.20 -5.90
C THR A 24 -7.15 -6.09 -5.41
N PRO A 25 -7.63 -4.85 -5.28
CA PRO A 25 -6.82 -3.79 -4.67
C PRO A 25 -6.60 -4.07 -3.18
N PRO A 26 -5.52 -3.52 -2.60
CA PRO A 26 -5.29 -3.68 -1.16
C PRO A 26 -6.38 -3.00 -0.35
N PRO A 27 -6.80 -3.60 0.78
CA PRO A 27 -7.84 -3.01 1.63
C PRO A 27 -7.38 -1.77 2.37
N SER A 28 -6.08 -1.65 2.64
CA SER A 28 -5.51 -0.45 3.25
C SER A 28 -4.02 -0.36 2.91
N ALA A 29 -3.41 0.78 3.23
CA ALA A 29 -2.00 0.99 2.99
C ALA A 29 -1.39 1.94 4.02
N LEU A 30 -0.09 1.82 4.22
CA LEU A 30 0.70 2.76 5.01
C LEU A 30 1.79 3.32 4.11
N ALA A 31 2.02 4.62 4.18
CA ALA A 31 3.03 5.28 3.39
C ALA A 31 3.42 6.59 4.05
N THR A 32 4.35 7.33 3.46
CA THR A 32 4.75 8.64 3.95
C THR A 32 4.66 9.66 2.82
N GLY A 33 4.38 10.92 3.19
CA GLY A 33 4.40 12.04 2.26
C GLY A 33 3.40 11.93 1.13
N ALA A 34 3.84 12.26 -0.08
CA ALA A 34 2.98 12.31 -1.26
C ALA A 34 2.38 10.94 -1.62
N ALA A 35 3.02 9.85 -1.23
CA ALA A 35 2.52 8.51 -1.52
C ALA A 35 1.15 8.26 -0.89
N VAL A 36 0.90 8.84 0.29
CA VAL A 36 -0.41 8.74 0.94
C VAL A 36 -1.49 9.36 0.06
N THR A 37 -1.22 10.57 -0.47
CA THR A 37 -2.16 11.26 -1.34
C THR A 37 -2.40 10.49 -2.63
N GLU A 38 -1.34 9.92 -3.22
CA GLU A 38 -1.48 9.13 -4.43
C GLU A 38 -2.32 7.87 -4.21
N LEU A 39 -2.11 7.19 -3.08
CA LEU A 39 -2.89 6.00 -2.72
C LEU A 39 -4.37 6.37 -2.53
N GLN A 40 -4.64 7.46 -1.83
CA GLN A 40 -6.01 7.92 -1.60
C GLN A 40 -6.68 8.30 -2.92
N ALA A 41 -5.95 8.94 -3.83
CA ALA A 41 -6.47 9.29 -5.16
C ALA A 41 -6.80 8.03 -5.98
N ALA A 42 -6.12 6.93 -5.71
CA ALA A 42 -6.41 5.64 -6.36
C ALA A 42 -7.54 4.87 -5.68
N GLY A 43 -8.17 5.44 -4.65
CA GLY A 43 -9.27 4.80 -3.94
C GLY A 43 -8.85 3.86 -2.82
N ILE A 44 -7.59 3.90 -2.42
CA ILE A 44 -7.07 3.04 -1.36
C ILE A 44 -7.20 3.77 -0.01
N ALA A 45 -7.60 3.04 1.02
CA ALA A 45 -7.65 3.56 2.39
C ALA A 45 -6.23 3.66 2.93
N ALA A 46 -5.56 4.77 2.66
CA ALA A 46 -4.16 4.97 3.03
C ALA A 46 -4.04 5.89 4.24
N THR A 47 -3.09 5.58 5.10
CA THR A 47 -2.81 6.33 6.32
C THR A 47 -1.34 6.73 6.34
N GLN A 48 -1.07 7.94 6.84
CA GLN A 48 0.28 8.41 7.08
C GLN A 48 0.91 7.59 8.20
N ALA A 49 2.03 6.94 7.90
CA ALA A 49 2.72 6.15 8.91
C ALA A 49 3.42 7.06 9.92
N THR A 50 3.37 6.66 11.18
CA THR A 50 4.03 7.40 12.26
C THR A 50 5.41 6.84 12.59
N GLY A 51 5.77 5.71 12.02
CA GLY A 51 7.07 5.08 12.20
C GLY A 51 7.12 3.75 11.49
N GLY A 52 8.31 3.19 11.30
CA GLY A 52 8.49 1.88 10.69
C GLY A 52 8.48 1.89 9.16
N VAL A 53 7.84 2.86 8.54
CA VAL A 53 7.79 2.99 7.08
C VAL A 53 8.81 4.04 6.67
N MET A 54 9.75 3.66 5.82
CA MET A 54 10.78 4.56 5.34
C MET A 54 10.29 5.34 4.12
N PRO A 55 10.84 6.54 3.86
CA PRO A 55 10.55 7.25 2.62
C PRO A 55 10.86 6.36 1.41
N GLY A 56 9.96 6.35 0.44
CA GLY A 56 10.09 5.50 -0.75
C GLY A 56 9.51 4.11 -0.59
N GLU A 57 9.05 3.74 0.59
CA GLU A 57 8.35 2.47 0.81
C GLU A 57 6.85 2.68 0.75
N VAL A 58 6.14 1.70 0.19
CA VAL A 58 4.69 1.64 0.19
C VAL A 58 4.30 0.29 0.81
N TRP A 59 3.58 0.33 1.90
CA TRP A 59 3.14 -0.87 2.61
C TRP A 59 1.67 -1.13 2.27
N LEU A 60 1.40 -2.24 1.60
CA LEU A 60 0.05 -2.61 1.16
C LEU A 60 -0.44 -3.78 2.01
N GLU A 61 -1.60 -3.61 2.61
CA GLU A 61 -2.18 -4.66 3.45
C GLU A 61 -2.57 -5.86 2.58
N ILE A 62 -2.20 -7.05 3.02
CA ILE A 62 -2.62 -8.29 2.37
C ILE A 62 -3.97 -8.68 2.97
N ALA A 63 -4.99 -8.76 2.11
CA ALA A 63 -6.32 -9.14 2.56
C ALA A 63 -6.29 -10.54 3.16
N ALA A 64 -7.05 -10.72 4.24
CA ALA A 64 -7.15 -12.03 4.86
C ALA A 64 -7.81 -13.01 3.89
N VAL A 65 -7.22 -14.19 3.78
CA VAL A 65 -7.74 -15.27 2.93
C VAL A 65 -8.34 -16.32 3.86
N ASN A 66 -9.58 -16.62 3.66
CA ASN A 66 -10.27 -17.64 4.43
C ASN A 66 -10.35 -18.93 3.65
#